data_d0061be3d8b6d38f65e175fb90b82ee0
#
_entry.id   d0061be3d8b6d38f65e175fb90b82ee0
#
_cell.length_a   1.000
_cell.length_b   1.000
_cell.length_c   1.000
_cell.angle_alpha   90.00
_cell.angle_beta   90.00
_cell.angle_gamma   90.00
#
_symmetry.space_group_name_H-M   'P 1'
#
loop_
_entity.id
_entity.type
_entity.pdbx_description
1 polymer ?
#
loop_
_entity_poly.entity_id
_entity_poly.type
_entity_poly.pdbx_seq_one_letter_code
_entity_poly.pdbx_strand_id
1 'polypeptide(L)'
;MKALTESIWENGILTPLLVRPLNNRKGEYEVISGNRRMCAAEKAGLNTVPAFVSELNRADAVIMMVDSNLHREHLLPSEKAFAYKLKLEAMKQQGKRTDLTSRQNVDKSKSADQISETDSGRQVQRYIRLTYLLPELLKLVDEGKIALTPAVYFSYLSAEQQRWVHEEMKRNDCIPSVSQAYRLKEESQAETLTPEAVAVIMGKEKVNKKETLKIPIQRVRKFFPASYTTAQIEEEIVIWSIPFTPGF
;
A
#
# COMPACT_ATOMS: atom_id res chain seq x y z
N MET A 1 6.03 -23.78 1.11
CA MET A 1 7.24 -24.31 1.77
C MET A 1 7.44 -25.78 1.44
N LYS A 2 6.46 -26.68 1.63
CA LYS A 2 6.61 -28.12 1.34
C LYS A 2 7.17 -28.40 -0.06
N ALA A 3 6.51 -27.91 -1.12
CA ALA A 3 6.96 -28.09 -2.51
C ALA A 3 8.40 -27.58 -2.77
N LEU A 4 8.80 -26.45 -2.14
CA LEU A 4 10.17 -25.95 -2.25
C LEU A 4 11.18 -26.86 -1.52
N THR A 5 10.79 -27.42 -0.38
CA THR A 5 11.62 -28.37 0.38
C THR A 5 11.81 -29.67 -0.40
N GLU A 6 10.76 -30.21 -1.00
CA GLU A 6 10.80 -31.40 -1.86
C GLU A 6 11.70 -31.18 -3.08
N SER A 7 11.52 -30.05 -3.79
CA SER A 7 12.36 -29.70 -4.93
C SER A 7 13.83 -29.54 -4.56
N ILE A 8 14.14 -28.96 -3.39
CA ILE A 8 15.52 -28.82 -2.90
C ILE A 8 16.11 -30.17 -2.47
N TRP A 9 15.29 -31.05 -1.91
CA TRP A 9 15.72 -32.38 -1.55
C TRP A 9 16.10 -33.22 -2.80
N GLU A 10 15.32 -33.08 -3.88
CA GLU A 10 15.55 -33.82 -5.13
C GLU A 10 16.68 -33.24 -5.98
N ASN A 11 16.72 -31.90 -6.12
CA ASN A 11 17.56 -31.22 -7.12
C ASN A 11 18.63 -30.32 -6.51
N GLY A 12 18.67 -30.19 -5.18
CA GLY A 12 19.53 -29.22 -4.51
C GLY A 12 19.05 -27.77 -4.75
N ILE A 13 19.91 -26.82 -4.40
CA ILE A 13 19.66 -25.39 -4.64
C ILE A 13 20.19 -24.99 -6.02
N LEU A 14 19.30 -24.84 -7.00
CA LEU A 14 19.65 -24.44 -8.36
C LEU A 14 20.14 -22.99 -8.47
N THR A 15 19.55 -22.08 -7.69
CA THR A 15 19.95 -20.67 -7.66
C THR A 15 20.62 -20.38 -6.31
N PRO A 16 21.92 -20.04 -6.28
CA PRO A 16 22.64 -19.76 -5.05
C PRO A 16 22.00 -18.65 -4.21
N LEU A 17 22.25 -18.66 -2.90
CA LEU A 17 21.91 -17.58 -2.01
C LEU A 17 22.85 -16.39 -2.25
N LEU A 18 22.42 -15.17 -1.86
CA LEU A 18 23.31 -14.03 -1.78
C LEU A 18 23.58 -13.73 -0.31
N VAL A 19 24.86 -13.69 0.07
CA VAL A 19 25.30 -13.48 1.45
C VAL A 19 26.39 -12.41 1.51
N ARG A 20 26.55 -11.79 2.68
CA ARG A 20 27.71 -10.92 2.97
C ARG A 20 28.43 -11.39 4.24
N PRO A 21 29.76 -11.19 4.35
CA PRO A 21 30.46 -11.48 5.57
C PRO A 21 30.07 -10.52 6.70
N LEU A 22 30.00 -11.02 7.92
CA LEU A 22 29.83 -10.17 9.11
C LEU A 22 31.19 -9.68 9.58
N ASN A 23 31.39 -8.35 9.56
CA ASN A 23 32.68 -7.72 9.89
C ASN A 23 33.21 -8.07 11.30
N ASN A 24 32.34 -8.40 12.24
CA ASN A 24 32.68 -8.64 13.63
C ASN A 24 32.79 -10.15 13.98
N ARG A 25 32.52 -11.06 13.03
CA ARG A 25 32.51 -12.50 13.25
C ARG A 25 33.09 -13.24 12.06
N LYS A 26 34.36 -13.66 12.22
CA LYS A 26 35.10 -14.33 11.15
C LYS A 26 34.43 -15.69 10.81
N GLY A 27 34.05 -15.85 9.54
CA GLY A 27 33.40 -17.08 9.08
C GLY A 27 31.85 -17.08 9.17
N GLU A 28 31.23 -16.03 9.71
CA GLU A 28 29.78 -15.89 9.72
C GLU A 28 29.31 -14.97 8.58
N TYR A 29 28.17 -15.34 8.01
CA TYR A 29 27.56 -14.63 6.88
C TYR A 29 26.12 -14.25 7.17
N GLU A 30 25.71 -13.08 6.69
CA GLU A 30 24.31 -12.63 6.70
C GLU A 30 23.69 -12.87 5.33
N VAL A 31 22.51 -13.54 5.31
CA VAL A 31 21.77 -13.79 4.08
C VAL A 31 21.05 -12.54 3.64
N ILE A 32 21.41 -12.00 2.47
CA ILE A 32 20.77 -10.83 1.85
C ILE A 32 19.53 -11.27 1.05
N SER A 33 19.68 -12.36 0.27
CA SER A 33 18.58 -12.90 -0.55
C SER A 33 18.63 -14.43 -0.55
N GLY A 34 17.43 -15.04 -0.49
CA GLY A 34 17.30 -16.48 -0.50
C GLY A 34 16.89 -17.12 0.84
N ASN A 35 16.41 -16.35 1.82
CA ASN A 35 15.97 -16.87 3.12
C ASN A 35 15.00 -18.06 3.04
N ARG A 36 14.05 -18.05 2.09
CA ARG A 36 13.13 -19.18 1.89
C ARG A 36 13.86 -20.44 1.43
N ARG A 37 14.88 -20.29 0.56
CA ARG A 37 15.74 -21.41 0.09
C ARG A 37 16.60 -21.92 1.22
N MET A 38 17.16 -21.04 2.05
CA MET A 38 17.91 -21.40 3.25
C MET A 38 17.06 -22.24 4.20
N CYS A 39 15.87 -21.76 4.58
CA CYS A 39 14.96 -22.51 5.45
C CYS A 39 14.48 -23.84 4.84
N ALA A 40 14.32 -23.92 3.51
CA ALA A 40 13.91 -25.14 2.85
C ALA A 40 15.07 -26.16 2.76
N ALA A 41 16.30 -25.69 2.55
CA ALA A 41 17.50 -26.51 2.56
C ALA A 41 17.76 -27.13 3.94
N GLU A 42 17.61 -26.34 5.00
CA GLU A 42 17.70 -26.81 6.38
C GLU A 42 16.66 -27.92 6.67
N LYS A 43 15.40 -27.72 6.23
CA LYS A 43 14.34 -28.73 6.35
C LYS A 43 14.56 -29.98 5.48
N ALA A 44 15.27 -29.83 4.35
CA ALA A 44 15.67 -30.92 3.48
C ALA A 44 16.93 -31.68 4.01
N GLY A 45 17.51 -31.22 5.12
CA GLY A 45 18.68 -31.84 5.74
C GLY A 45 20.02 -31.56 5.05
N LEU A 46 20.11 -30.50 4.24
CA LEU A 46 21.35 -30.08 3.60
C LEU A 46 22.29 -29.41 4.61
N ASN A 47 23.51 -29.89 4.77
CA ASN A 47 24.52 -29.29 5.64
C ASN A 47 25.22 -28.06 5.02
N THR A 48 25.19 -27.92 3.70
CA THR A 48 25.82 -26.83 2.97
C THR A 48 24.91 -26.37 1.85
N VAL A 49 25.00 -25.06 1.55
CA VAL A 49 24.22 -24.43 0.48
C VAL A 49 25.13 -23.57 -0.41
N PRO A 50 24.94 -23.55 -1.74
CA PRO A 50 25.68 -22.66 -2.61
C PRO A 50 25.29 -21.21 -2.34
N ALA A 51 26.28 -20.33 -2.22
CA ALA A 51 26.06 -18.91 -1.98
C ALA A 51 27.07 -18.05 -2.73
N PHE A 52 26.62 -16.92 -3.25
CA PHE A 52 27.49 -15.83 -3.70
C PHE A 52 27.83 -14.94 -2.50
N VAL A 53 29.12 -14.80 -2.24
CA VAL A 53 29.61 -13.90 -1.18
C VAL A 53 29.89 -12.54 -1.81
N SER A 54 29.21 -11.49 -1.31
CA SER A 54 29.41 -10.11 -1.75
C SER A 54 29.87 -9.25 -0.58
N GLU A 55 30.96 -8.52 -0.76
CA GLU A 55 31.50 -7.59 0.23
C GLU A 55 30.70 -6.28 0.24
N LEU A 56 29.46 -6.36 0.70
CA LEU A 56 28.57 -5.20 0.81
C LEU A 56 28.59 -4.64 2.23
N ASN A 57 28.56 -3.31 2.35
CA ASN A 57 28.22 -2.69 3.62
C ASN A 57 26.76 -2.94 3.97
N ARG A 58 26.35 -2.65 5.22
CA ARG A 58 24.99 -2.92 5.69
C ARG A 58 23.91 -2.16 4.90
N ALA A 59 24.19 -0.93 4.52
CA ALA A 59 23.23 -0.09 3.80
C ALA A 59 22.99 -0.62 2.38
N ASP A 60 24.06 -0.98 1.65
CA ASP A 60 23.98 -1.57 0.31
C ASP A 60 23.26 -2.91 0.33
N ALA A 61 23.55 -3.73 1.34
CA ALA A 61 22.89 -5.03 1.53
C ALA A 61 21.37 -4.88 1.74
N VAL A 62 20.95 -3.89 2.56
CA VAL A 62 19.53 -3.57 2.78
C VAL A 62 18.87 -3.09 1.49
N ILE A 63 19.51 -2.21 0.74
CA ILE A 63 18.96 -1.72 -0.54
C ILE A 63 18.76 -2.88 -1.50
N MET A 64 19.78 -3.73 -1.69
CA MET A 64 19.71 -4.87 -2.59
C MET A 64 18.63 -5.89 -2.15
N MET A 65 18.50 -6.15 -0.85
CA MET A 65 17.45 -7.01 -0.30
C MET A 65 16.06 -6.44 -0.61
N VAL A 66 15.85 -5.14 -0.41
CA VAL A 66 14.57 -4.48 -0.68
C VAL A 66 14.24 -4.52 -2.16
N ASP A 67 15.21 -4.19 -3.02
CA ASP A 67 15.00 -4.20 -4.49
C ASP A 67 14.61 -5.58 -4.99
N SER A 68 15.30 -6.63 -4.54
CA SER A 68 14.96 -8.01 -4.90
C SER A 68 13.54 -8.42 -4.45
N ASN A 69 13.00 -7.80 -3.42
CA ASN A 69 11.64 -8.05 -2.93
C ASN A 69 10.60 -7.18 -3.64
N LEU A 70 10.92 -5.93 -3.99
CA LEU A 70 10.01 -5.01 -4.70
C LEU A 70 9.65 -5.48 -6.12
N HIS A 71 10.47 -6.33 -6.73
CA HIS A 71 10.20 -6.92 -8.05
C HIS A 71 9.21 -8.10 -8.02
N ARG A 72 8.65 -8.44 -6.86
CA ARG A 72 7.62 -9.50 -6.77
C ARG A 72 6.28 -8.98 -7.29
N GLU A 73 5.58 -9.80 -8.08
CA GLU A 73 4.31 -9.42 -8.74
C GLU A 73 3.17 -9.07 -7.78
N HIS A 74 3.14 -9.63 -6.57
CA HIS A 74 2.06 -9.46 -5.60
C HIS A 74 2.60 -9.04 -4.23
N LEU A 75 2.92 -7.73 -4.09
CA LEU A 75 3.25 -7.13 -2.81
C LEU A 75 2.03 -6.47 -2.18
N LEU A 76 1.82 -6.76 -0.91
CA LEU A 76 0.82 -6.05 -0.11
C LEU A 76 1.20 -4.58 0.06
N PRO A 77 0.23 -3.66 0.19
CA PRO A 77 0.50 -2.25 0.47
C PRO A 77 1.38 -2.04 1.70
N SER A 78 1.20 -2.82 2.76
CA SER A 78 2.04 -2.80 3.96
C SER A 78 3.49 -3.22 3.65
N GLU A 79 3.69 -4.28 2.88
CA GLU A 79 5.02 -4.75 2.49
C GLU A 79 5.77 -3.69 1.69
N LYS A 80 5.11 -3.06 0.70
CA LYS A 80 5.66 -1.90 -0.03
C LYS A 80 6.03 -0.75 0.90
N ALA A 81 5.15 -0.43 1.85
CA ALA A 81 5.34 0.67 2.79
C ALA A 81 6.61 0.49 3.64
N PHE A 82 6.78 -0.69 4.25
CA PHE A 82 7.95 -1.00 5.06
C PHE A 82 9.22 -1.15 4.21
N ALA A 83 9.12 -1.74 3.02
CA ALA A 83 10.24 -1.85 2.07
C ALA A 83 10.78 -0.48 1.67
N TYR A 84 9.90 0.45 1.24
CA TYR A 84 10.30 1.80 0.89
C TYR A 84 10.88 2.59 2.08
N LYS A 85 10.29 2.44 3.27
CA LYS A 85 10.82 3.07 4.48
C LYS A 85 12.24 2.59 4.77
N LEU A 86 12.46 1.27 4.73
CA LEU A 86 13.76 0.65 5.00
C LEU A 86 14.81 1.08 3.97
N LYS A 87 14.44 1.11 2.68
CA LYS A 87 15.33 1.57 1.61
C LYS A 87 15.70 3.05 1.78
N LEU A 88 14.73 3.91 2.09
CA LEU A 88 14.97 5.33 2.34
C LEU A 88 15.93 5.56 3.53
N GLU A 89 15.76 4.79 4.62
CA GLU A 89 16.62 4.85 5.78
C GLU A 89 18.05 4.41 5.46
N ALA A 90 18.21 3.33 4.68
CA ALA A 90 19.51 2.85 4.21
C ALA A 90 20.22 3.88 3.32
N MET A 91 19.51 4.48 2.36
CA MET A 91 20.08 5.54 1.49
C MET A 91 20.52 6.77 2.29
N LYS A 92 19.76 7.18 3.32
CA LYS A 92 20.17 8.27 4.21
C LYS A 92 21.45 7.95 4.99
N GLN A 93 21.68 6.70 5.37
CA GLN A 93 22.90 6.27 6.04
C GLN A 93 24.10 6.30 5.09
N GLN A 94 23.92 5.99 3.81
CA GLN A 94 24.95 6.13 2.78
C GLN A 94 25.32 7.61 2.58
N GLY A 95 24.33 8.51 2.40
CA GLY A 95 24.54 9.93 2.21
C GLY A 95 25.33 10.59 3.35
N LYS A 96 25.06 10.21 4.60
CA LYS A 96 25.81 10.70 5.76
C LYS A 96 27.29 10.31 5.78
N ARG A 97 27.68 9.20 5.12
CA ARG A 97 29.08 8.79 4.99
C ARG A 97 29.83 9.57 3.91
N THR A 98 29.12 10.00 2.88
CA THR A 98 29.70 10.79 1.76
C THR A 98 29.83 12.26 2.12
N ASP A 99 29.00 12.80 3.04
CA ASP A 99 28.97 14.21 3.44
C ASP A 99 30.12 14.66 4.33
N LEU A 100 31.05 13.78 4.71
CA LEU A 100 32.32 14.19 5.33
C LEU A 100 33.26 14.92 4.34
N THR A 101 32.95 14.90 3.03
CA THR A 101 33.79 15.51 1.98
C THR A 101 33.06 16.55 1.12
N SER A 102 31.75 16.75 1.19
CA SER A 102 31.11 17.83 0.42
C SER A 102 29.75 18.24 1.01
N ARG A 103 29.68 19.53 1.36
CA ARG A 103 28.46 20.25 1.73
C ARG A 103 27.56 20.40 0.49
N GLN A 104 26.62 19.52 0.26
CA GLN A 104 25.48 19.78 -0.63
C GLN A 104 24.20 19.33 0.06
N ASN A 105 23.28 20.29 0.24
CA ASN A 105 21.89 20.05 0.65
C ASN A 105 21.23 19.14 -0.37
N VAL A 106 21.13 17.84 -0.08
CA VAL A 106 20.37 16.89 -0.90
C VAL A 106 18.90 17.13 -0.61
N ASP A 107 18.20 17.67 -1.59
CA ASP A 107 16.77 17.91 -1.59
C ASP A 107 16.02 16.61 -1.25
N LYS A 108 15.18 16.64 -0.22
CA LYS A 108 14.41 15.46 0.25
C LYS A 108 13.48 14.85 -0.82
N SER A 109 13.15 15.63 -1.85
CA SER A 109 12.34 15.16 -2.99
C SER A 109 13.12 14.24 -3.92
N LYS A 110 14.40 14.54 -4.19
CA LYS A 110 15.24 13.74 -5.11
C LYS A 110 15.52 12.33 -4.58
N SER A 111 15.61 12.15 -3.25
CA SER A 111 15.82 10.83 -2.66
C SER A 111 14.62 9.88 -2.83
N ALA A 112 13.40 10.42 -2.85
CA ALA A 112 12.19 9.61 -3.01
C ALA A 112 12.01 9.12 -4.45
N ASP A 113 12.40 9.93 -5.46
CA ASP A 113 12.34 9.54 -6.86
C ASP A 113 13.37 8.46 -7.23
N GLN A 114 14.44 8.32 -6.43
CA GLN A 114 15.46 7.28 -6.61
C GLN A 114 15.13 5.95 -5.93
N ILE A 115 14.06 5.89 -5.13
CA ILE A 115 13.71 4.68 -4.36
C ILE A 115 13.07 3.61 -5.23
N SER A 116 12.30 3.99 -6.24
CA SER A 116 11.57 3.05 -7.07
C SER A 116 11.67 3.42 -8.55
N GLU A 117 11.81 2.40 -9.39
CA GLU A 117 11.75 2.55 -10.84
C GLU A 117 10.30 2.61 -11.36
N THR A 118 9.35 2.07 -10.59
CA THR A 118 7.95 1.92 -10.99
C THR A 118 7.02 2.95 -10.37
N ASP A 119 7.26 3.33 -9.11
CA ASP A 119 6.43 4.28 -8.37
C ASP A 119 7.11 5.66 -8.33
N SER A 120 6.36 6.73 -8.58
CA SER A 120 6.85 8.11 -8.43
C SER A 120 7.23 8.41 -6.97
N GLY A 121 8.15 9.34 -6.74
CA GLY A 121 8.56 9.73 -5.39
C GLY A 121 7.38 10.15 -4.49
N ARG A 122 6.35 10.81 -5.07
CA ARG A 122 5.10 11.11 -4.36
C ARG A 122 4.36 9.84 -3.93
N GLN A 123 4.30 8.83 -4.80
CA GLN A 123 3.66 7.56 -4.49
C GLN A 123 4.44 6.79 -3.41
N VAL A 124 5.77 6.77 -3.51
CA VAL A 124 6.66 6.20 -2.48
C VAL A 124 6.39 6.84 -1.11
N GLN A 125 6.30 8.17 -1.03
CA GLN A 125 5.99 8.86 0.22
C GLN A 125 4.61 8.49 0.78
N ARG A 126 3.60 8.30 -0.09
CA ARG A 126 2.27 7.85 0.32
C ARG A 126 2.31 6.44 0.91
N TYR A 127 3.05 5.51 0.32
CA TYR A 127 3.25 4.17 0.89
C TYR A 127 3.96 4.26 2.24
N ILE A 128 5.07 5.01 2.34
CA ILE A 128 5.80 5.18 3.61
C ILE A 128 4.88 5.68 4.72
N ARG A 129 3.92 6.58 4.40
CA ARG A 129 2.93 7.06 5.37
C ARG A 129 2.09 5.94 6.00
N LEU A 130 1.84 4.83 5.30
CA LEU A 130 1.08 3.69 5.84
C LEU A 130 1.76 3.05 7.06
N THR A 131 3.09 3.19 7.21
CA THR A 131 3.82 2.65 8.37
C THR A 131 3.46 3.33 9.69
N TYR A 132 2.68 4.41 9.66
CA TYR A 132 2.15 5.11 10.85
C TYR A 132 0.73 4.70 11.20
N LEU A 133 0.14 3.76 10.47
CA LEU A 133 -1.17 3.21 10.79
C LEU A 133 -1.07 2.17 11.91
N LEU A 134 -2.14 2.07 12.69
CA LEU A 134 -2.32 0.93 13.60
C LEU A 134 -2.37 -0.38 12.79
N PRO A 135 -1.89 -1.51 13.36
CA PRO A 135 -1.87 -2.80 12.67
C PRO A 135 -3.25 -3.23 12.14
N GLU A 136 -4.32 -2.92 12.87
CA GLU A 136 -5.69 -3.25 12.50
C GLU A 136 -6.14 -2.50 11.24
N LEU A 137 -5.82 -1.20 11.14
CA LEU A 137 -6.13 -0.38 9.96
C LEU A 137 -5.26 -0.79 8.78
N LEU A 138 -3.97 -1.06 9.02
CA LEU A 138 -3.05 -1.51 7.99
C LEU A 138 -3.49 -2.85 7.38
N LYS A 139 -4.00 -3.77 8.21
CA LYS A 139 -4.59 -5.02 7.74
C LYS A 139 -5.78 -4.80 6.82
N LEU A 140 -6.66 -3.85 7.13
CA LEU A 140 -7.80 -3.49 6.26
C LEU A 140 -7.35 -2.90 4.92
N VAL A 141 -6.19 -2.22 4.88
CA VAL A 141 -5.57 -1.75 3.62
C VAL A 141 -5.06 -2.93 2.81
N ASP A 142 -4.39 -3.90 3.43
CA ASP A 142 -3.88 -5.11 2.78
C ASP A 142 -5.00 -6.01 2.25
N GLU A 143 -6.13 -6.06 2.94
CA GLU A 143 -7.35 -6.75 2.50
C GLU A 143 -8.09 -5.99 1.37
N GLY A 144 -7.61 -4.81 0.97
CA GLY A 144 -8.25 -3.98 -0.06
C GLY A 144 -9.55 -3.30 0.38
N LYS A 145 -9.92 -3.40 1.67
CA LYS A 145 -11.12 -2.76 2.22
C LYS A 145 -10.95 -1.24 2.30
N ILE A 146 -9.78 -0.77 2.74
CA ILE A 146 -9.44 0.67 2.78
C ILE A 146 -8.54 0.98 1.59
N ALA A 147 -8.94 1.93 0.75
CA ALA A 147 -8.12 2.40 -0.36
C ALA A 147 -6.91 3.22 0.15
N LEU A 148 -5.85 3.31 -0.67
CA LEU A 148 -4.61 3.99 -0.29
C LEU A 148 -4.82 5.45 0.14
N THR A 149 -5.71 6.19 -0.52
CA THR A 149 -5.90 7.63 -0.21
C THR A 149 -6.50 7.87 1.18
N PRO A 150 -7.62 7.26 1.58
CA PRO A 150 -8.12 7.32 2.96
C PRO A 150 -7.08 6.84 3.98
N ALA A 151 -6.38 5.74 3.70
CA ALA A 151 -5.35 5.20 4.58
C ALA A 151 -4.23 6.21 4.86
N VAL A 152 -3.77 6.92 3.83
CA VAL A 152 -2.78 8.01 3.98
C VAL A 152 -3.35 9.13 4.88
N TYR A 153 -4.62 9.49 4.76
CA TYR A 153 -5.21 10.50 5.65
C TYR A 153 -5.26 10.02 7.09
N PHE A 154 -5.65 8.77 7.35
CA PHE A 154 -5.64 8.20 8.70
C PHE A 154 -4.25 8.16 9.33
N SER A 155 -3.18 8.04 8.54
CA SER A 155 -1.81 8.04 9.03
C SER A 155 -1.36 9.39 9.63
N TYR A 156 -2.16 10.44 9.51
CA TYR A 156 -1.92 11.74 10.16
C TYR A 156 -2.64 11.87 11.51
N LEU A 157 -3.56 10.97 11.82
CA LEU A 157 -4.24 10.90 13.10
C LEU A 157 -3.32 10.32 14.18
N SER A 158 -3.52 10.73 15.44
CA SER A 158 -2.86 10.09 16.57
C SER A 158 -3.30 8.62 16.71
N ALA A 159 -2.53 7.81 17.44
CA ALA A 159 -2.89 6.41 17.66
C ALA A 159 -4.26 6.25 18.35
N GLU A 160 -4.63 7.17 19.23
CA GLU A 160 -5.93 7.19 19.89
C GLU A 160 -7.06 7.52 18.91
N GLN A 161 -6.90 8.56 18.11
CA GLN A 161 -7.86 8.96 17.08
C GLN A 161 -8.06 7.87 16.02
N GLN A 162 -6.99 7.15 15.65
CA GLN A 162 -7.09 5.99 14.76
C GLN A 162 -7.94 4.87 15.38
N ARG A 163 -7.85 4.64 16.69
CA ARG A 163 -8.74 3.67 17.40
C ARG A 163 -10.19 4.10 17.31
N TRP A 164 -10.51 5.38 17.57
CA TRP A 164 -11.89 5.89 17.45
C TRP A 164 -12.47 5.65 16.05
N VAL A 165 -11.69 5.96 15.00
CA VAL A 165 -12.09 5.70 13.62
C VAL A 165 -12.32 4.21 13.38
N HIS A 166 -11.43 3.35 13.86
CA HIS A 166 -11.55 1.90 13.70
C HIS A 166 -12.75 1.31 14.45
N GLU A 167 -13.02 1.79 15.66
CA GLU A 167 -14.19 1.40 16.45
C GLU A 167 -15.49 1.82 15.75
N GLU A 168 -15.53 3.03 15.21
CA GLU A 168 -16.69 3.52 14.47
C GLU A 168 -16.91 2.77 13.15
N MET A 169 -15.84 2.39 12.45
CA MET A 169 -15.92 1.49 11.29
C MET A 169 -16.57 0.15 11.65
N LYS A 170 -16.19 -0.44 12.79
CA LYS A 170 -16.76 -1.69 13.27
C LYS A 170 -18.22 -1.55 13.69
N ARG A 171 -18.57 -0.44 14.38
CA ARG A 171 -19.94 -0.19 14.86
C ARG A 171 -20.94 -0.05 13.73
N ASN A 172 -20.55 0.66 12.66
CA ASN A 172 -21.42 0.99 11.54
C ASN A 172 -21.26 0.05 10.33
N ASP A 173 -20.32 -0.90 10.40
CA ASP A 173 -19.92 -1.76 9.27
C ASP A 173 -19.70 -0.92 7.99
N CYS A 174 -19.01 0.21 8.13
CA CYS A 174 -18.75 1.10 7.01
C CYS A 174 -17.33 1.62 7.03
N ILE A 175 -16.79 1.80 5.83
CA ILE A 175 -15.46 2.38 5.61
C ILE A 175 -15.65 3.84 5.19
N PRO A 176 -14.90 4.78 5.82
CA PRO A 176 -15.00 6.19 5.46
C PRO A 176 -14.61 6.43 4.00
N SER A 177 -15.36 7.29 3.34
CA SER A 177 -15.03 7.79 2.02
C SER A 177 -13.77 8.67 2.05
N VAL A 178 -13.25 9.01 0.87
CA VAL A 178 -12.08 9.89 0.75
C VAL A 178 -12.36 11.26 1.38
N SER A 179 -13.57 11.80 1.21
CA SER A 179 -13.98 13.10 1.78
C SER A 179 -14.08 13.05 3.29
N GLN A 180 -14.67 11.99 3.86
CA GLN A 180 -14.72 11.78 5.29
C GLN A 180 -13.32 11.63 5.90
N ALA A 181 -12.46 10.82 5.29
CA ALA A 181 -11.08 10.63 5.74
C ALA A 181 -10.27 11.95 5.69
N TYR A 182 -10.50 12.77 4.68
CA TYR A 182 -9.89 14.09 4.59
C TYR A 182 -10.35 15.01 5.72
N ARG A 183 -11.66 15.06 6.01
CA ARG A 183 -12.21 15.86 7.13
C ARG A 183 -11.69 15.40 8.49
N LEU A 184 -11.62 14.07 8.72
CA LEU A 184 -11.03 13.52 9.94
C LEU A 184 -9.59 13.98 10.13
N LYS A 185 -8.80 14.03 9.04
CA LYS A 185 -7.44 14.56 9.08
C LYS A 185 -7.43 16.06 9.40
N GLU A 186 -8.29 16.88 8.77
CA GLU A 186 -8.34 18.33 9.02
C GLU A 186 -8.70 18.63 10.47
N GLU A 187 -9.74 17.98 11.02
CA GLU A 187 -10.13 18.15 12.41
C GLU A 187 -9.07 17.64 13.41
N SER A 188 -8.35 16.56 13.05
CA SER A 188 -7.20 16.10 13.83
C SER A 188 -6.08 17.14 13.85
N GLN A 189 -5.78 17.78 12.73
CA GLN A 189 -4.75 18.82 12.63
C GLN A 189 -5.16 20.13 13.34
N ALA A 190 -6.45 20.40 13.44
CA ALA A 190 -7.01 21.52 14.19
C ALA A 190 -7.16 21.21 15.70
N GLU A 191 -6.79 20.00 16.15
CA GLU A 191 -6.92 19.51 17.54
C GLU A 191 -8.39 19.51 18.05
N THR A 192 -9.35 19.47 17.12
CA THR A 192 -10.80 19.48 17.42
C THR A 192 -11.45 18.10 17.32
N LEU A 193 -10.71 17.07 16.88
CA LEU A 193 -11.26 15.73 16.64
C LEU A 193 -11.55 15.02 17.98
N THR A 194 -12.83 14.78 18.25
CA THR A 194 -13.34 13.99 19.38
C THR A 194 -14.02 12.70 18.89
N PRO A 195 -14.27 11.70 19.75
CA PRO A 195 -15.02 10.51 19.38
C PRO A 195 -16.40 10.82 18.78
N GLU A 196 -17.09 11.83 19.32
CA GLU A 196 -18.41 12.28 18.86
C GLU A 196 -18.30 12.91 17.45
N ALA A 197 -17.24 13.70 17.21
CA ALA A 197 -16.97 14.28 15.89
C ALA A 197 -16.70 13.18 14.86
N VAL A 198 -15.95 12.14 15.21
CA VAL A 198 -15.73 10.97 14.35
C VAL A 198 -17.06 10.32 13.96
N ALA A 199 -17.94 10.05 14.94
CA ALA A 199 -19.26 9.47 14.69
C ALA A 199 -20.13 10.35 13.78
N VAL A 200 -20.11 11.67 13.97
CA VAL A 200 -20.84 12.63 13.13
C VAL A 200 -20.30 12.67 11.70
N ILE A 201 -18.98 12.69 11.51
CA ILE A 201 -18.34 12.72 10.19
C ILE A 201 -18.65 11.43 9.45
N MET A 202 -18.52 10.29 10.11
CA MET A 202 -18.77 8.98 9.50
C MET A 202 -20.25 8.68 9.27
N GLY A 203 -21.14 9.24 10.08
CA GLY A 203 -22.60 9.07 9.97
C GLY A 203 -23.26 9.84 8.84
N LYS A 204 -22.67 10.95 8.39
CA LYS A 204 -23.32 11.90 7.45
C LYS A 204 -23.45 11.42 6.00
N GLU A 205 -22.72 10.40 5.55
CA GLU A 205 -22.71 10.00 4.13
C GLU A 205 -23.65 8.84 3.76
N LYS A 206 -24.42 8.26 4.69
CA LYS A 206 -25.44 7.26 4.32
C LYS A 206 -26.61 7.84 3.51
N VAL A 207 -26.70 9.16 3.35
CA VAL A 207 -27.91 9.84 2.77
C VAL A 207 -27.83 10.03 1.25
N ASN A 208 -26.69 9.86 0.58
CA ASN A 208 -26.58 10.20 -0.86
C ASN A 208 -25.72 9.27 -1.71
N LYS A 209 -25.86 7.95 -1.57
CA LYS A 209 -25.66 7.12 -2.76
C LYS A 209 -26.96 7.19 -3.58
N LYS A 210 -27.07 8.21 -4.45
CA LYS A 210 -27.98 8.11 -5.60
C LYS A 210 -27.58 6.84 -6.31
N GLU A 211 -28.45 5.84 -6.30
CA GLU A 211 -28.28 4.65 -7.12
C GLU A 211 -28.23 5.09 -8.57
N THR A 212 -27.05 5.14 -9.15
CA THR A 212 -26.85 5.53 -10.53
C THR A 212 -26.82 4.25 -11.36
N LEU A 213 -27.91 3.94 -12.02
CA LEU A 213 -27.97 2.85 -12.98
C LEU A 213 -27.28 3.32 -14.28
N LYS A 214 -26.05 2.86 -14.52
CA LYS A 214 -25.33 3.11 -15.78
C LYS A 214 -25.82 2.13 -16.84
N ILE A 215 -26.78 2.54 -17.67
CA ILE A 215 -27.23 1.76 -18.81
C ILE A 215 -26.40 2.17 -20.05
N PRO A 216 -25.71 1.24 -20.73
CA PRO A 216 -25.01 1.53 -21.96
C PRO A 216 -26.00 2.12 -22.98
N ILE A 217 -25.65 3.28 -23.56
CA ILE A 217 -26.51 4.00 -24.51
C ILE A 217 -26.97 3.12 -25.67
N GLN A 218 -26.18 2.15 -26.11
CA GLN A 218 -26.50 1.19 -27.15
C GLN A 218 -27.73 0.32 -26.82
N ARG A 219 -28.01 0.03 -25.54
CA ARG A 219 -29.18 -0.73 -25.09
C ARG A 219 -30.46 0.11 -25.16
N VAL A 220 -30.34 1.41 -24.98
CA VAL A 220 -31.48 2.33 -24.92
C VAL A 220 -31.78 2.91 -26.32
N ARG A 221 -30.73 3.12 -27.13
CA ARG A 221 -30.81 3.76 -28.46
C ARG A 221 -31.84 3.12 -29.38
N LYS A 222 -32.04 1.82 -29.32
CA LYS A 222 -33.00 1.06 -30.17
C LYS A 222 -34.48 1.43 -29.91
N PHE A 223 -34.78 2.07 -28.79
CA PHE A 223 -36.16 2.46 -28.43
C PHE A 223 -36.48 3.92 -28.82
N PHE A 224 -35.49 4.67 -29.34
CA PHE A 224 -35.65 6.09 -29.71
C PHE A 224 -35.32 6.32 -31.17
N PRO A 225 -35.95 7.32 -31.82
CA PRO A 225 -35.66 7.69 -33.19
C PRO A 225 -34.19 8.01 -33.43
N ALA A 226 -33.70 7.74 -34.64
CA ALA A 226 -32.31 7.99 -34.99
C ALA A 226 -31.86 9.45 -34.88
N SER A 227 -32.85 10.38 -34.99
CA SER A 227 -32.65 11.82 -34.89
C SER A 227 -32.44 12.35 -33.45
N TYR A 228 -32.73 11.55 -32.42
CA TYR A 228 -32.61 11.98 -31.02
C TYR A 228 -31.15 12.07 -30.61
N THR A 229 -30.78 13.17 -29.97
CA THR A 229 -29.47 13.32 -29.30
C THR A 229 -29.45 12.57 -27.96
N THR A 230 -28.27 12.34 -27.44
CA THR A 230 -28.09 11.67 -26.11
C THR A 230 -28.81 12.45 -25.00
N ALA A 231 -28.73 13.79 -25.02
CA ALA A 231 -29.42 14.64 -24.07
C ALA A 231 -30.95 14.52 -24.12
N GLN A 232 -31.52 14.47 -25.34
CA GLN A 232 -32.95 14.24 -25.51
C GLN A 232 -33.43 12.88 -25.04
N ILE A 233 -32.61 11.83 -25.22
CA ILE A 233 -32.89 10.50 -24.69
C ILE A 233 -32.87 10.49 -23.15
N GLU A 234 -31.93 11.21 -22.52
CA GLU A 234 -31.86 11.34 -21.05
C GLU A 234 -33.10 12.08 -20.52
N GLU A 235 -33.52 13.17 -21.14
CA GLU A 235 -34.72 13.92 -20.76
C GLU A 235 -36.00 13.09 -20.85
N GLU A 236 -36.21 12.38 -21.94
CA GLU A 236 -37.37 11.48 -22.11
C GLU A 236 -37.40 10.34 -21.10
N ILE A 237 -36.26 9.76 -20.78
CA ILE A 237 -36.20 8.69 -19.75
C ILE A 237 -36.59 9.24 -18.36
N VAL A 238 -36.23 10.49 -18.04
CA VAL A 238 -36.65 11.13 -16.79
C VAL A 238 -38.16 11.32 -16.74
N ILE A 239 -38.80 11.74 -17.87
CA ILE A 239 -40.24 11.93 -17.95
C ILE A 239 -40.97 10.58 -17.74
N TRP A 240 -40.46 9.47 -18.27
CA TRP A 240 -41.02 8.13 -18.09
C TRP A 240 -40.91 7.56 -16.67
N SER A 241 -40.01 8.10 -15.86
CA SER A 241 -39.83 7.70 -14.45
C SER A 241 -40.76 8.44 -13.47
N ILE A 242 -41.61 9.36 -13.95
CA ILE A 242 -42.63 9.97 -13.10
C ILE A 242 -43.76 8.96 -12.87
N PRO A 243 -44.06 8.61 -11.61
CA PRO A 243 -45.11 7.63 -11.33
C PRO A 243 -46.46 8.11 -11.90
N PHE A 244 -47.06 7.31 -12.77
CA PHE A 244 -48.41 7.51 -13.21
C PHE A 244 -49.35 7.30 -12.03
N THR A 245 -49.83 8.39 -11.44
CA THR A 245 -50.96 8.33 -10.50
C THR A 245 -52.23 8.20 -11.33
N PRO A 246 -52.94 7.02 -11.33
CA PRO A 246 -54.24 6.93 -11.92
C PRO A 246 -55.15 7.85 -11.12
N GLY A 247 -55.65 8.92 -11.79
CA GLY A 247 -56.66 9.78 -11.19
C GLY A 247 -57.93 8.95 -10.96
N PHE A 248 -58.48 9.10 -9.77
CA PHE A 248 -59.87 8.67 -9.47
C PHE A 248 -60.83 9.55 -10.17
#